data_da99a4e9d79ba5199ad2c626afbe1246
#
_entry.id   da99a4e9d79ba5199ad2c626afbe1246
#
_cell.length_a   1.000
_cell.length_b   1.000
_cell.length_c   1.000
_cell.angle_alpha   90.00
_cell.angle_beta   90.00
_cell.angle_gamma   90.00
#
_symmetry.space_group_name_H-M   'P 1'
#
loop_
_entity.id
_entity.type
_entity.pdbx_description
1 polymer ?
#
loop_
_entity_poly.entity_id
_entity_poly.type
_entity_poly.pdbx_seq_one_letter_code
_entity_poly.pdbx_strand_id
1 'polypeptide(L)'
;MGETKYIFVTGGVASSLGKGIISSSIGKLLQARGYKVTIQKFDPYINIDPGTLNPYEHGECYVTVDGHEADLDLGHYERFLGIQTTKANNITTGRIYKSVIDKERRGDYLGKTIQVIPHITDEIKRNVKLLGNKYKFDFVITEIGGTVGDIESLPYLESIRQLKWELGQNALCVHLTYVPFLSAAQELKTKPTQHSVKELQSLGVQPDILVLRTEHDLNTNLRKKVALFCNVAENAVVQSIDASTIYEVPLLMQEQGLDETILQKMGLPVGERPPLGPWKDFLNRRANATETVTIAMVGKYVELQDAYKSILESLSQAATYNDRKVKIEYVSSEHLTPDNVDEQLGHVNGVVICPGFGSRGIEGKFVAAKYTREHNIPTFGICLGMQCMAIEFARNVLGYADANSIEMDEKTKHNVIDIMEEQKAITNMGGTMRLGATNVY
;
A
#
# COMPACT_ATOMS: atom_id res chain seq x y z
N MET A 1 -23.26 -20.56 -5.75
CA MET A 1 -22.03 -19.83 -5.50
C MET A 1 -20.89 -20.84 -5.53
N GLY A 2 -19.85 -20.61 -6.33
CA GLY A 2 -18.68 -21.49 -6.37
C GLY A 2 -17.81 -21.35 -5.12
N GLU A 3 -16.83 -22.24 -4.97
CA GLU A 3 -15.82 -22.11 -3.92
C GLU A 3 -14.93 -20.88 -4.16
N THR A 4 -14.51 -20.19 -3.09
CA THR A 4 -13.59 -19.06 -3.17
C THR A 4 -12.26 -19.47 -3.82
N LYS A 5 -11.78 -18.68 -4.76
CA LYS A 5 -10.48 -18.84 -5.43
C LYS A 5 -9.42 -17.97 -4.74
N TYR A 6 -8.22 -18.52 -4.61
CA TYR A 6 -7.09 -17.85 -3.91
C TYR A 6 -5.94 -17.62 -4.88
N ILE A 7 -5.47 -16.39 -4.97
CA ILE A 7 -4.32 -16.00 -5.78
C ILE A 7 -3.23 -15.51 -4.84
N PHE A 8 -2.09 -16.19 -4.83
CA PHE A 8 -0.91 -15.78 -4.06
C PHE A 8 0.04 -15.00 -4.96
N VAL A 9 0.38 -13.79 -4.56
CA VAL A 9 1.34 -12.94 -5.28
C VAL A 9 2.63 -12.89 -4.48
N THR A 10 3.68 -13.47 -5.03
CA THR A 10 5.02 -13.51 -4.44
C THR A 10 5.99 -12.70 -5.30
N GLY A 11 7.12 -12.29 -4.75
CA GLY A 11 8.15 -11.57 -5.49
C GLY A 11 9.54 -12.08 -5.18
N GLY A 12 10.44 -11.93 -6.14
CA GLY A 12 11.82 -12.31 -5.98
C GLY A 12 12.76 -11.37 -6.73
N VAL A 13 14.07 -11.58 -6.58
CA VAL A 13 15.17 -10.76 -7.12
C VAL A 13 15.41 -9.47 -6.34
N ALA A 14 14.40 -8.62 -6.15
CA ALA A 14 14.50 -7.35 -5.43
C ALA A 14 13.18 -6.98 -4.77
N SER A 15 13.24 -6.08 -3.79
CA SER A 15 12.07 -5.40 -3.24
C SER A 15 11.51 -4.37 -4.23
N SER A 16 10.35 -3.82 -3.95
CA SER A 16 9.73 -2.72 -4.70
C SER A 16 9.49 -2.99 -6.20
N LEU A 17 9.34 -4.25 -6.60
CA LEU A 17 8.99 -4.63 -7.98
C LEU A 17 7.55 -4.32 -8.37
N GLY A 18 6.71 -3.88 -7.42
CA GLY A 18 5.32 -3.52 -7.66
C GLY A 18 4.32 -4.66 -7.44
N LYS A 19 4.57 -5.58 -6.47
CA LYS A 19 3.62 -6.64 -6.11
C LYS A 19 2.23 -6.09 -5.80
N GLY A 20 2.13 -4.98 -5.01
CA GLY A 20 0.88 -4.31 -4.67
C GLY A 20 0.11 -3.82 -5.88
N ILE A 21 0.81 -3.24 -6.84
CA ILE A 21 0.20 -2.75 -8.09
C ILE A 21 -0.27 -3.90 -8.99
N ILE A 22 0.50 -5.00 -9.08
CA ILE A 22 0.09 -6.19 -9.82
C ILE A 22 -1.10 -6.87 -9.14
N SER A 23 -1.10 -7.00 -7.81
CA SER A 23 -2.22 -7.53 -7.02
C SER A 23 -3.50 -6.69 -7.25
N SER A 24 -3.37 -5.36 -7.19
CA SER A 24 -4.45 -4.42 -7.45
C SER A 24 -4.96 -4.50 -8.90
N SER A 25 -4.05 -4.67 -9.87
CA SER A 25 -4.40 -4.82 -11.28
C SER A 25 -5.16 -6.13 -11.55
N ILE A 26 -4.68 -7.25 -10.99
CA ILE A 26 -5.41 -8.54 -11.04
C ILE A 26 -6.81 -8.37 -10.44
N GLY A 27 -6.89 -7.76 -9.25
CA GLY A 27 -8.16 -7.51 -8.59
C GLY A 27 -9.12 -6.67 -9.44
N LYS A 28 -8.62 -5.59 -10.04
CA LYS A 28 -9.41 -4.72 -10.92
C LYS A 28 -9.93 -5.44 -12.16
N LEU A 29 -9.09 -6.25 -12.81
CA LEU A 29 -9.47 -7.00 -13.99
C LEU A 29 -10.52 -8.08 -13.68
N LEU A 30 -10.36 -8.81 -12.58
CA LEU A 30 -11.34 -9.80 -12.14
C LEU A 30 -12.66 -9.14 -11.70
N GLN A 31 -12.60 -7.98 -11.04
CA GLN A 31 -13.78 -7.18 -10.69
C GLN A 31 -14.53 -6.71 -11.94
N ALA A 32 -13.80 -6.27 -12.98
CA ALA A 32 -14.40 -5.88 -14.27
C ALA A 32 -15.11 -7.04 -14.98
N ARG A 33 -14.71 -8.29 -14.70
CA ARG A 33 -15.39 -9.50 -15.18
C ARG A 33 -16.60 -9.91 -14.32
N GLY A 34 -16.95 -9.10 -13.31
CA GLY A 34 -18.12 -9.32 -12.46
C GLY A 34 -17.87 -10.15 -11.20
N TYR A 35 -16.62 -10.50 -10.88
CA TYR A 35 -16.29 -11.23 -9.66
C TYR A 35 -16.21 -10.31 -8.45
N LYS A 36 -16.60 -10.82 -7.30
CA LYS A 36 -16.42 -10.17 -6.00
C LYS A 36 -15.00 -10.44 -5.49
N VAL A 37 -14.16 -9.43 -5.47
CA VAL A 37 -12.72 -9.55 -5.20
C VAL A 37 -12.31 -8.76 -3.97
N THR A 38 -11.41 -9.31 -3.18
CA THR A 38 -10.67 -8.59 -2.14
C THR A 38 -9.19 -8.93 -2.20
N ILE A 39 -8.37 -8.05 -1.63
CA ILE A 39 -6.92 -8.23 -1.54
C ILE A 39 -6.53 -8.16 -0.07
N GLN A 40 -5.58 -8.99 0.33
CA GLN A 40 -4.95 -8.95 1.65
C GLN A 40 -3.43 -8.99 1.52
N LYS A 41 -2.74 -8.40 2.48
CA LYS A 41 -1.29 -8.35 2.55
C LYS A 41 -0.79 -9.08 3.79
N PHE A 42 0.25 -9.88 3.60
CA PHE A 42 1.01 -10.51 4.68
C PHE A 42 2.41 -9.92 4.73
N ASP A 43 2.70 -9.21 5.81
CA ASP A 43 4.00 -8.57 6.01
C ASP A 43 4.91 -9.42 6.89
N PRO A 44 6.15 -9.71 6.44
CA PRO A 44 7.03 -10.65 7.15
C PRO A 44 7.72 -10.05 8.39
N TYR A 45 7.57 -8.75 8.67
CA TYR A 45 8.18 -8.15 9.85
C TYR A 45 7.49 -8.56 11.16
N ILE A 46 8.25 -8.50 12.27
CA ILE A 46 7.82 -8.92 13.61
C ILE A 46 6.95 -7.88 14.33
N ASN A 47 6.86 -6.66 13.84
CA ASN A 47 5.97 -5.65 14.40
C ASN A 47 4.50 -6.14 14.37
N ILE A 48 3.74 -5.79 15.39
CA ILE A 48 2.30 -6.16 15.46
C ILE A 48 1.51 -5.42 14.36
N ASP A 49 1.86 -4.16 14.14
CA ASP A 49 1.34 -3.27 13.09
C ASP A 49 2.41 -2.22 12.73
N PRO A 50 2.23 -1.44 11.66
CA PRO A 50 3.19 -0.41 11.26
C PRO A 50 3.03 0.93 11.99
N GLY A 51 2.11 1.07 12.95
CA GLY A 51 1.80 2.35 13.58
C GLY A 51 2.96 3.03 14.30
N THR A 52 3.93 2.25 14.79
CA THR A 52 5.14 2.76 15.44
C THR A 52 6.37 2.80 14.54
N LEU A 53 6.22 2.40 13.27
CA LEU A 53 7.33 2.39 12.31
C LEU A 53 7.67 3.81 11.85
N ASN A 54 8.96 4.02 11.54
CA ASN A 54 9.41 5.29 10.99
C ASN A 54 8.91 5.45 9.55
N PRO A 55 8.17 6.53 9.21
CA PRO A 55 7.72 6.77 7.83
C PRO A 55 8.85 6.86 6.79
N TYR A 56 10.07 7.21 7.19
CA TYR A 56 11.23 7.19 6.30
C TYR A 56 11.68 5.77 5.89
N GLU A 57 11.32 4.75 6.65
CA GLU A 57 11.70 3.37 6.36
C GLU A 57 10.58 2.59 5.66
N HIS A 58 9.32 2.87 6.00
CA HIS A 58 8.17 2.08 5.59
C HIS A 58 7.11 2.84 4.79
N GLY A 59 7.29 4.15 4.59
CA GLY A 59 6.26 5.00 4.01
C GLY A 59 5.14 5.34 5.00
N GLU A 60 3.98 5.75 4.50
CA GLU A 60 2.85 6.10 5.35
C GLU A 60 2.27 4.86 6.06
N CYS A 61 1.80 5.06 7.29
CA CYS A 61 0.92 4.12 7.95
C CYS A 61 -0.51 4.35 7.42
N TYR A 62 -1.06 3.38 6.67
CA TYR A 62 -2.42 3.43 6.16
C TYR A 62 -3.41 2.99 7.24
N VAL A 63 -4.56 3.64 7.34
CA VAL A 63 -5.58 3.31 8.34
C VAL A 63 -6.82 2.75 7.65
N THR A 64 -7.21 1.54 8.02
CA THR A 64 -8.42 0.88 7.51
C THR A 64 -9.69 1.48 8.11
N VAL A 65 -10.85 1.15 7.53
CA VAL A 65 -12.16 1.67 7.99
C VAL A 65 -12.44 1.35 9.47
N ASP A 66 -11.96 0.21 9.96
CA ASP A 66 -12.11 -0.24 11.36
C ASP A 66 -10.97 0.24 12.28
N GLY A 67 -10.15 1.20 11.83
CA GLY A 67 -9.13 1.85 12.64
C GLY A 67 -7.82 1.08 12.81
N HIS A 68 -7.61 0.03 12.01
CA HIS A 68 -6.37 -0.72 12.06
C HIS A 68 -5.27 0.00 11.27
N GLU A 69 -4.12 0.15 11.90
CA GLU A 69 -2.89 0.65 11.28
C GLU A 69 -2.30 -0.45 10.39
N ALA A 70 -2.07 -0.13 9.13
CA ALA A 70 -1.74 -1.08 8.08
C ALA A 70 -0.66 -0.55 7.13
N ASP A 71 -0.10 -1.44 6.32
CA ASP A 71 0.83 -1.09 5.27
C ASP A 71 0.20 -0.22 4.18
N LEU A 72 0.99 0.66 3.56
CA LEU A 72 0.56 1.61 2.52
C LEU A 72 -0.06 0.95 1.27
N ASP A 73 0.27 -0.31 0.99
CA ASP A 73 -0.29 -1.05 -0.15
C ASP A 73 -1.81 -1.23 -0.05
N LEU A 74 -2.38 -1.23 1.18
CA LEU A 74 -3.83 -1.26 1.34
C LEU A 74 -4.50 -0.05 0.69
N GLY A 75 -3.86 1.11 0.70
CA GLY A 75 -4.30 2.28 -0.04
C GLY A 75 -4.39 2.04 -1.55
N HIS A 76 -3.43 1.31 -2.13
CA HIS A 76 -3.51 0.91 -3.53
C HIS A 76 -4.68 -0.03 -3.78
N TYR A 77 -4.90 -1.02 -2.91
CA TYR A 77 -6.04 -1.94 -3.06
C TYR A 77 -7.37 -1.21 -3.05
N GLU A 78 -7.57 -0.28 -2.11
CA GLU A 78 -8.80 0.51 -2.03
C GLU A 78 -8.98 1.42 -3.24
N ARG A 79 -7.94 2.13 -3.68
CA ARG A 79 -8.00 3.03 -4.84
C ARG A 79 -8.30 2.29 -6.14
N PHE A 80 -7.73 1.10 -6.36
CA PHE A 80 -7.95 0.33 -7.58
C PHE A 80 -9.32 -0.35 -7.62
N LEU A 81 -9.75 -0.93 -6.51
CA LEU A 81 -10.97 -1.72 -6.46
C LEU A 81 -12.21 -0.93 -6.04
N GLY A 82 -12.05 0.26 -5.46
CA GLY A 82 -13.17 1.02 -4.89
C GLY A 82 -13.84 0.29 -3.72
N ILE A 83 -13.05 -0.39 -2.90
CA ILE A 83 -13.52 -1.14 -1.72
C ILE A 83 -12.97 -0.53 -0.44
N GLN A 84 -13.52 -0.90 0.69
CA GLN A 84 -12.96 -0.63 2.01
C GLN A 84 -12.23 -1.87 2.54
N THR A 85 -11.07 -1.67 3.13
CA THR A 85 -10.30 -2.72 3.81
C THR A 85 -10.50 -2.65 5.33
N THR A 86 -10.19 -3.75 5.99
CA THR A 86 -10.28 -3.91 7.44
C THR A 86 -8.99 -4.57 7.96
N LYS A 87 -8.86 -4.70 9.27
CA LYS A 87 -7.75 -5.43 9.91
C LYS A 87 -7.55 -6.87 9.40
N ALA A 88 -8.56 -7.45 8.73
CA ALA A 88 -8.44 -8.77 8.13
C ALA A 88 -7.68 -8.74 6.79
N ASN A 89 -7.49 -7.56 6.20
CA ASN A 89 -6.77 -7.38 4.95
C ASN A 89 -5.27 -7.13 5.14
N ASN A 90 -4.79 -6.91 6.37
CA ASN A 90 -3.36 -6.78 6.66
C ASN A 90 -2.97 -7.65 7.86
N ILE A 91 -2.03 -8.54 7.67
CA ILE A 91 -1.55 -9.48 8.69
C ILE A 91 -0.03 -9.43 8.73
N THR A 92 0.52 -9.19 9.92
CA THR A 92 1.98 -9.21 10.14
C THR A 92 2.42 -10.53 10.78
N THR A 93 3.69 -10.87 10.63
CA THR A 93 4.30 -11.99 11.34
C THR A 93 4.12 -11.85 12.84
N GLY A 94 4.30 -10.64 13.39
CA GLY A 94 4.10 -10.37 14.82
C GLY A 94 2.71 -10.73 15.29
N ARG A 95 1.66 -10.39 14.54
CA ARG A 95 0.28 -10.78 14.88
C ARG A 95 0.05 -12.29 14.84
N ILE A 96 0.62 -12.99 13.86
CA ILE A 96 0.53 -14.45 13.77
C ILE A 96 1.18 -15.11 14.97
N TYR A 97 2.44 -14.76 15.27
CA TYR A 97 3.18 -15.33 16.41
C TYR A 97 2.51 -14.98 17.74
N LYS A 98 2.11 -13.72 17.93
CA LYS A 98 1.38 -13.31 19.13
C LYS A 98 0.10 -14.13 19.32
N SER A 99 -0.69 -14.35 18.27
CA SER A 99 -1.90 -15.17 18.35
C SER A 99 -1.61 -16.60 18.80
N VAL A 100 -0.55 -17.21 18.28
CA VAL A 100 -0.17 -18.59 18.64
C VAL A 100 0.38 -18.63 20.07
N ILE A 101 1.22 -17.68 20.46
CA ILE A 101 1.77 -17.60 21.83
C ILE A 101 0.64 -17.35 22.86
N ASP A 102 -0.29 -16.44 22.57
CA ASP A 102 -1.43 -16.18 23.46
C ASP A 102 -2.31 -17.42 23.63
N LYS A 103 -2.54 -18.22 22.57
CA LYS A 103 -3.25 -19.50 22.64
C LYS A 103 -2.49 -20.52 23.49
N GLU A 104 -1.17 -20.60 23.35
CA GLU A 104 -0.33 -21.49 24.15
C GLU A 104 -0.42 -21.10 25.63
N ARG A 105 -0.29 -19.81 25.98
CA ARG A 105 -0.42 -19.32 27.35
C ARG A 105 -1.79 -19.60 27.98
N ARG A 106 -2.86 -19.60 27.19
CA ARG A 106 -4.20 -19.98 27.68
C ARG A 106 -4.43 -21.49 27.80
N GLY A 107 -3.50 -22.32 27.32
CA GLY A 107 -3.63 -23.77 27.34
C GLY A 107 -4.46 -24.37 26.19
N ASP A 108 -4.74 -23.60 25.14
CA ASP A 108 -5.58 -24.03 24.02
C ASP A 108 -5.00 -25.25 23.28
N TYR A 109 -3.70 -25.50 23.42
CA TYR A 109 -3.00 -26.63 22.77
C TYR A 109 -2.83 -27.87 23.69
N LEU A 110 -3.41 -27.86 24.89
CA LEU A 110 -3.46 -29.01 25.79
C LEU A 110 -2.07 -29.64 26.06
N GLY A 111 -1.05 -28.82 26.27
CA GLY A 111 0.31 -29.26 26.59
C GLY A 111 1.16 -29.78 25.43
N LYS A 112 0.68 -29.65 24.18
CA LYS A 112 1.47 -30.00 22.99
C LYS A 112 2.67 -29.06 22.80
N THR A 113 3.77 -29.60 22.25
CA THR A 113 4.89 -28.79 21.79
C THR A 113 4.46 -27.94 20.59
N ILE A 114 4.63 -26.62 20.69
CA ILE A 114 4.26 -25.67 19.64
C ILE A 114 5.45 -25.45 18.71
N GLN A 115 5.21 -25.60 17.39
CA GLN A 115 6.22 -25.51 16.34
C GLN A 115 5.75 -24.62 15.21
N VAL A 116 6.65 -24.17 14.34
CA VAL A 116 6.28 -23.39 13.14
C VAL A 116 5.29 -24.19 12.29
N ILE A 117 5.61 -25.45 12.01
CA ILE A 117 4.69 -26.39 11.36
C ILE A 117 4.20 -27.38 12.45
N PRO A 118 2.88 -27.50 12.69
CA PRO A 118 1.78 -26.89 11.96
C PRO A 118 1.25 -25.55 12.52
N HIS A 119 1.63 -25.15 13.72
CA HIS A 119 0.86 -24.15 14.49
C HIS A 119 0.89 -22.74 13.89
N ILE A 120 2.08 -22.27 13.46
CA ILE A 120 2.21 -20.97 12.76
C ILE A 120 1.62 -21.07 11.36
N THR A 121 1.90 -22.13 10.61
CA THR A 121 1.35 -22.32 9.26
C THR A 121 -0.17 -22.45 9.26
N ASP A 122 -0.76 -23.13 10.24
CA ASP A 122 -2.22 -23.22 10.36
C ASP A 122 -2.85 -21.86 10.70
N GLU A 123 -2.19 -21.05 11.55
CA GLU A 123 -2.68 -19.69 11.84
C GLU A 123 -2.59 -18.78 10.60
N ILE A 124 -1.53 -18.89 9.78
CA ILE A 124 -1.41 -18.20 8.50
C ILE A 124 -2.54 -18.64 7.56
N LYS A 125 -2.72 -19.95 7.36
CA LYS A 125 -3.77 -20.51 6.49
C LYS A 125 -5.17 -20.10 6.93
N ARG A 126 -5.42 -20.05 8.24
CA ARG A 126 -6.68 -19.58 8.81
C ARG A 126 -6.95 -18.12 8.42
N ASN A 127 -5.94 -17.25 8.52
CA ASN A 127 -6.07 -15.84 8.13
C ASN A 127 -6.24 -15.68 6.62
N VAL A 128 -5.55 -16.46 5.78
CA VAL A 128 -5.74 -16.46 4.32
C VAL A 128 -7.20 -16.78 3.97
N LYS A 129 -7.77 -17.80 4.59
CA LYS A 129 -9.15 -18.25 4.30
C LYS A 129 -10.22 -17.37 4.95
N LEU A 130 -9.88 -16.49 5.90
CA LEU A 130 -10.83 -15.72 6.71
C LEU A 130 -11.78 -14.88 5.86
N LEU A 131 -11.24 -14.12 4.91
CA LEU A 131 -12.01 -13.20 4.06
C LEU A 131 -12.97 -13.96 3.13
N GLY A 132 -12.51 -15.05 2.51
CA GLY A 132 -13.34 -15.92 1.67
C GLY A 132 -14.48 -16.53 2.46
N ASN A 133 -14.18 -17.11 3.62
CA ASN A 133 -15.15 -17.79 4.46
C ASN A 133 -16.21 -16.84 5.06
N LYS A 134 -15.75 -15.67 5.58
CA LYS A 134 -16.63 -14.74 6.28
C LYS A 134 -17.49 -13.89 5.35
N TYR A 135 -16.90 -13.39 4.24
CA TYR A 135 -17.54 -12.40 3.38
C TYR A 135 -17.92 -12.93 1.99
N LYS A 136 -17.64 -14.21 1.71
CA LYS A 136 -18.00 -14.91 0.47
C LYS A 136 -17.53 -14.18 -0.78
N PHE A 137 -16.27 -13.81 -0.83
CA PHE A 137 -15.60 -13.33 -2.03
C PHE A 137 -15.41 -14.48 -3.01
N ASP A 138 -15.51 -14.18 -4.31
CA ASP A 138 -15.18 -15.13 -5.38
C ASP A 138 -13.66 -15.30 -5.47
N PHE A 139 -12.91 -14.21 -5.30
CA PHE A 139 -11.45 -14.20 -5.28
C PHE A 139 -10.91 -13.50 -4.04
N VAL A 140 -9.92 -14.12 -3.42
CA VAL A 140 -9.05 -13.53 -2.40
C VAL A 140 -7.62 -13.52 -2.96
N ILE A 141 -7.09 -12.34 -3.19
CA ILE A 141 -5.69 -12.14 -3.61
C ILE A 141 -4.87 -11.92 -2.37
N THR A 142 -3.83 -12.71 -2.16
CA THR A 142 -2.92 -12.59 -1.02
C THR A 142 -1.54 -12.20 -1.50
N GLU A 143 -1.16 -10.95 -1.23
CA GLU A 143 0.20 -10.48 -1.48
C GLU A 143 1.11 -10.88 -0.32
N ILE A 144 2.24 -11.50 -0.65
CA ILE A 144 3.27 -11.83 0.33
C ILE A 144 4.36 -10.75 0.29
N GLY A 145 4.53 -10.06 1.39
CA GLY A 145 5.61 -9.10 1.58
C GLY A 145 6.99 -9.76 1.56
N GLY A 146 8.03 -8.94 1.42
CA GLY A 146 9.41 -9.42 1.33
C GLY A 146 9.75 -10.05 -0.03
N THR A 147 10.87 -10.74 -0.07
CA THR A 147 11.44 -11.37 -1.26
C THR A 147 11.59 -12.87 -1.05
N VAL A 148 11.28 -13.66 -2.05
CA VAL A 148 11.52 -15.12 -1.98
C VAL A 148 13.02 -15.38 -1.78
N GLY A 149 13.34 -16.13 -0.72
CA GLY A 149 14.70 -16.34 -0.22
C GLY A 149 14.98 -15.66 1.13
N ASP A 150 14.16 -14.67 1.51
CA ASP A 150 14.24 -14.06 2.84
C ASP A 150 13.77 -15.05 3.92
N ILE A 151 14.50 -15.12 5.03
CA ILE A 151 14.19 -16.03 6.16
C ILE A 151 12.78 -15.75 6.72
N GLU A 152 12.42 -14.49 6.81
CA GLU A 152 11.14 -14.03 7.36
C GLU A 152 9.94 -14.50 6.52
N SER A 153 10.15 -14.77 5.23
CA SER A 153 9.08 -15.20 4.32
C SER A 153 8.82 -16.71 4.35
N LEU A 154 9.71 -17.53 4.92
CA LEU A 154 9.62 -18.98 4.88
C LEU A 154 8.31 -19.56 5.42
N PRO A 155 7.75 -19.11 6.59
CA PRO A 155 6.48 -19.64 7.08
C PRO A 155 5.30 -19.37 6.12
N TYR A 156 5.33 -18.24 5.42
CA TYR A 156 4.31 -17.90 4.43
C TYR A 156 4.42 -18.78 3.20
N LEU A 157 5.61 -18.98 2.66
CA LEU A 157 5.85 -19.82 1.49
C LEU A 157 5.50 -21.29 1.77
N GLU A 158 5.82 -21.79 2.98
CA GLU A 158 5.38 -23.11 3.43
C GLU A 158 3.85 -23.19 3.53
N SER A 159 3.18 -22.15 4.01
CA SER A 159 1.73 -22.09 4.08
C SER A 159 1.08 -22.08 2.68
N ILE A 160 1.68 -21.37 1.71
CA ILE A 160 1.24 -21.37 0.31
C ILE A 160 1.40 -22.77 -0.29
N ARG A 161 2.53 -23.44 -0.04
CA ARG A 161 2.76 -24.81 -0.50
C ARG A 161 1.65 -25.76 -0.01
N GLN A 162 1.31 -25.68 1.27
CA GLN A 162 0.22 -26.45 1.86
C GLN A 162 -1.14 -26.08 1.27
N LEU A 163 -1.44 -24.76 1.14
CA LEU A 163 -2.71 -24.29 0.58
C LEU A 163 -2.88 -24.67 -0.89
N LYS A 164 -1.82 -24.64 -1.70
CA LYS A 164 -1.91 -25.11 -3.09
C LYS A 164 -2.24 -26.59 -3.15
N TRP A 165 -1.70 -27.40 -2.24
CA TRP A 165 -2.06 -28.82 -2.13
C TRP A 165 -3.52 -29.01 -1.67
N GLU A 166 -3.94 -28.31 -0.60
CA GLU A 166 -5.29 -28.43 -0.02
C GLU A 166 -6.39 -27.96 -0.98
N LEU A 167 -6.17 -26.87 -1.71
CA LEU A 167 -7.17 -26.20 -2.53
C LEU A 167 -7.12 -26.60 -4.00
N GLY A 168 -6.05 -27.26 -4.44
CA GLY A 168 -5.91 -27.73 -5.81
C GLY A 168 -6.10 -26.60 -6.83
N GLN A 169 -7.04 -26.76 -7.75
CA GLN A 169 -7.33 -25.78 -8.81
C GLN A 169 -7.90 -24.43 -8.28
N ASN A 170 -8.28 -24.37 -7.01
CA ASN A 170 -8.76 -23.14 -6.38
C ASN A 170 -7.63 -22.25 -5.82
N ALA A 171 -6.35 -22.64 -6.01
CA ALA A 171 -5.18 -21.87 -5.57
C ALA A 171 -4.17 -21.69 -6.72
N LEU A 172 -3.75 -20.45 -6.93
CA LEU A 172 -2.82 -20.07 -8.00
C LEU A 172 -1.71 -19.18 -7.42
N CYS A 173 -0.46 -19.38 -7.90
CA CYS A 173 0.69 -18.55 -7.53
C CYS A 173 1.13 -17.72 -8.73
N VAL A 174 1.10 -16.39 -8.56
CA VAL A 174 1.71 -15.41 -9.46
C VAL A 174 3.03 -14.98 -8.86
N HIS A 175 4.12 -15.15 -9.59
CA HIS A 175 5.45 -14.78 -9.13
C HIS A 175 6.01 -13.62 -9.94
N LEU A 176 6.27 -12.51 -9.25
CA LEU A 176 6.82 -11.30 -9.84
C LEU A 176 8.35 -11.31 -9.74
N THR A 177 9.02 -11.11 -10.87
CA THR A 177 10.48 -11.06 -10.94
C THR A 177 10.99 -9.91 -11.79
N TYR A 178 12.30 -9.75 -11.87
CA TYR A 178 12.95 -8.69 -12.62
C TYR A 178 13.83 -9.24 -13.72
N VAL A 179 13.71 -8.64 -14.91
CA VAL A 179 14.58 -8.91 -16.07
C VAL A 179 15.38 -7.64 -16.36
N PRO A 180 16.59 -7.49 -15.79
CA PRO A 180 17.40 -6.29 -15.97
C PRO A 180 17.92 -6.16 -17.40
N PHE A 181 18.00 -4.91 -17.87
CA PHE A 181 18.72 -4.56 -19.07
C PHE A 181 20.15 -4.16 -18.70
N LEU A 182 21.14 -4.82 -19.31
CA LEU A 182 22.54 -4.49 -19.13
C LEU A 182 23.00 -3.55 -20.25
N SER A 183 23.11 -2.27 -19.95
CA SER A 183 23.47 -1.22 -20.90
C SER A 183 24.81 -1.47 -21.62
N ALA A 184 25.80 -2.01 -20.90
CA ALA A 184 27.11 -2.33 -21.50
C ALA A 184 27.04 -3.47 -22.54
N ALA A 185 26.15 -4.43 -22.35
CA ALA A 185 25.94 -5.58 -23.24
C ALA A 185 24.77 -5.40 -24.20
N GLN A 186 23.99 -4.32 -24.05
CA GLN A 186 22.76 -4.02 -24.82
C GLN A 186 21.80 -5.21 -24.86
N GLU A 187 21.61 -5.89 -23.73
CA GLU A 187 20.75 -7.07 -23.68
C GLU A 187 20.02 -7.22 -22.35
N LEU A 188 18.85 -7.87 -22.43
CA LEU A 188 18.04 -8.30 -21.27
C LEU A 188 18.56 -9.62 -20.70
N LYS A 189 18.69 -9.70 -19.38
CA LYS A 189 19.20 -10.89 -18.68
C LYS A 189 18.08 -11.61 -17.91
N THR A 190 17.80 -12.85 -18.32
CA THR A 190 16.78 -13.71 -17.70
C THR A 190 17.29 -14.55 -16.53
N LYS A 191 18.60 -14.54 -16.23
CA LYS A 191 19.18 -15.33 -15.13
C LYS A 191 18.61 -14.98 -13.75
N PRO A 192 18.43 -13.70 -13.38
CA PRO A 192 17.84 -13.36 -12.08
C PRO A 192 16.45 -13.97 -11.90
N THR A 193 15.59 -13.89 -12.92
CA THR A 193 14.27 -14.54 -12.95
C THR A 193 14.37 -16.06 -12.76
N GLN A 194 15.27 -16.72 -13.49
CA GLN A 194 15.46 -18.17 -13.38
C GLN A 194 15.90 -18.59 -11.97
N HIS A 195 16.79 -17.82 -11.33
CA HIS A 195 17.24 -18.09 -9.96
C HIS A 195 16.11 -17.89 -8.96
N SER A 196 15.36 -16.80 -9.08
CA SER A 196 14.23 -16.51 -8.19
C SER A 196 13.15 -17.60 -8.26
N VAL A 197 12.82 -18.07 -9.47
CA VAL A 197 11.87 -19.17 -9.65
C VAL A 197 12.41 -20.48 -9.08
N LYS A 198 13.70 -20.78 -9.25
CA LYS A 198 14.31 -21.97 -8.65
C LYS A 198 14.27 -21.93 -7.12
N GLU A 199 14.50 -20.76 -6.54
CA GLU A 199 14.39 -20.58 -5.08
C GLU A 199 12.97 -20.88 -4.61
N LEU A 200 11.94 -20.32 -5.27
CA LEU A 200 10.55 -20.61 -4.96
C LEU A 200 10.21 -22.10 -5.12
N GLN A 201 10.71 -22.74 -6.18
CA GLN A 201 10.54 -24.18 -6.43
C GLN A 201 11.22 -25.03 -5.36
N SER A 202 12.39 -24.62 -4.84
CA SER A 202 13.10 -25.34 -3.78
C SER A 202 12.30 -25.41 -2.49
N LEU A 203 11.43 -24.42 -2.27
CA LEU A 203 10.46 -24.37 -1.17
C LEU A 203 9.15 -25.13 -1.48
N GLY A 204 9.08 -25.84 -2.61
CA GLY A 204 7.94 -26.66 -3.02
C GLY A 204 6.78 -25.89 -3.66
N VAL A 205 6.98 -24.62 -4.05
CA VAL A 205 5.95 -23.81 -4.72
C VAL A 205 6.33 -23.63 -6.20
N GLN A 206 5.56 -24.26 -7.09
CA GLN A 206 5.63 -23.97 -8.52
C GLN A 206 4.77 -22.74 -8.82
N PRO A 207 5.34 -21.66 -9.41
CA PRO A 207 4.54 -20.56 -9.90
C PRO A 207 3.69 -21.00 -11.09
N ASP A 208 2.46 -20.51 -11.16
CA ASP A 208 1.53 -20.78 -12.26
C ASP A 208 1.65 -19.70 -13.34
N ILE A 209 1.94 -18.46 -12.93
CA ILE A 209 2.11 -17.29 -13.80
C ILE A 209 3.36 -16.54 -13.36
N LEU A 210 4.12 -16.04 -14.31
CA LEU A 210 5.25 -15.14 -14.09
C LEU A 210 4.90 -13.75 -14.60
N VAL A 211 5.12 -12.74 -13.76
CA VAL A 211 5.07 -11.33 -14.18
C VAL A 211 6.49 -10.80 -14.17
N LEU A 212 6.99 -10.42 -15.33
CA LEU A 212 8.37 -10.01 -15.54
C LEU A 212 8.45 -8.49 -15.60
N ARG A 213 8.94 -7.87 -14.52
CA ARG A 213 9.26 -6.45 -14.51
C ARG A 213 10.46 -6.19 -15.40
N THR A 214 10.37 -5.22 -16.30
CA THR A 214 11.44 -4.90 -17.25
C THR A 214 11.30 -3.46 -17.76
N GLU A 215 12.42 -2.85 -18.12
CA GLU A 215 12.48 -1.52 -18.72
C GLU A 215 12.26 -1.57 -20.24
N HIS A 216 12.48 -2.72 -20.88
CA HIS A 216 12.42 -2.91 -22.31
C HIS A 216 11.51 -4.08 -22.68
N ASP A 217 10.94 -4.04 -23.88
CA ASP A 217 10.08 -5.10 -24.39
C ASP A 217 10.79 -6.45 -24.49
N LEU A 218 10.11 -7.48 -23.98
CA LEU A 218 10.54 -8.86 -24.09
C LEU A 218 10.11 -9.45 -25.43
N ASN A 219 11.08 -9.80 -26.26
CA ASN A 219 10.76 -10.52 -27.49
C ASN A 219 10.28 -11.96 -27.22
N THR A 220 9.63 -12.56 -28.22
CA THR A 220 9.04 -13.90 -28.11
C THR A 220 10.07 -14.97 -27.71
N ASN A 221 11.30 -14.87 -28.19
CA ASN A 221 12.36 -15.86 -27.86
C ASN A 221 12.75 -15.81 -26.37
N LEU A 222 12.83 -14.61 -25.78
CA LEU A 222 13.09 -14.45 -24.35
C LEU A 222 11.93 -14.99 -23.50
N ARG A 223 10.68 -14.74 -23.91
CA ARG A 223 9.49 -15.29 -23.23
C ARG A 223 9.50 -16.82 -23.28
N LYS A 224 9.74 -17.43 -24.43
CA LYS A 224 9.88 -18.89 -24.60
C LYS A 224 10.99 -19.47 -23.73
N LYS A 225 12.14 -18.79 -23.70
CA LYS A 225 13.27 -19.18 -22.86
C LYS A 225 12.88 -19.17 -21.37
N VAL A 226 12.24 -18.10 -20.89
CA VAL A 226 11.79 -18.02 -19.49
C VAL A 226 10.76 -19.10 -19.20
N ALA A 227 9.77 -19.28 -20.06
CA ALA A 227 8.74 -20.31 -19.94
C ALA A 227 9.34 -21.70 -19.75
N LEU A 228 10.31 -22.07 -20.61
CA LEU A 228 11.01 -23.35 -20.54
C LEU A 228 11.81 -23.53 -19.24
N PHE A 229 12.64 -22.54 -18.88
CA PHE A 229 13.49 -22.65 -17.69
C PHE A 229 12.73 -22.58 -16.35
N CYS A 230 11.56 -21.96 -16.35
CA CYS A 230 10.72 -21.78 -15.17
C CYS A 230 9.54 -22.76 -15.09
N ASN A 231 9.41 -23.64 -16.08
CA ASN A 231 8.35 -24.65 -16.17
C ASN A 231 6.94 -24.03 -16.07
N VAL A 232 6.70 -23.00 -16.89
CA VAL A 232 5.39 -22.35 -17.04
C VAL A 232 5.00 -22.33 -18.53
N ALA A 233 3.70 -22.20 -18.81
CA ALA A 233 3.22 -22.05 -20.20
C ALA A 233 3.65 -20.69 -20.78
N GLU A 234 3.88 -20.59 -22.09
CA GLU A 234 4.30 -19.34 -22.73
C GLU A 234 3.32 -18.18 -22.51
N ASN A 235 2.01 -18.44 -22.55
CA ASN A 235 0.97 -17.47 -22.27
C ASN A 235 0.87 -17.07 -20.78
N ALA A 236 1.56 -17.78 -19.90
CA ALA A 236 1.67 -17.46 -18.47
C ALA A 236 2.94 -16.64 -18.15
N VAL A 237 3.71 -16.23 -19.15
CA VAL A 237 4.82 -15.30 -19.02
C VAL A 237 4.35 -13.90 -19.46
N VAL A 238 4.02 -13.07 -18.49
CA VAL A 238 3.45 -11.74 -18.67
C VAL A 238 4.53 -10.69 -18.45
N GLN A 239 4.59 -9.69 -19.31
CA GLN A 239 5.51 -8.57 -19.19
C GLN A 239 4.84 -7.42 -18.42
N SER A 240 5.57 -6.83 -17.50
CA SER A 240 5.22 -5.56 -16.83
C SER A 240 6.29 -4.52 -17.11
N ILE A 241 6.09 -3.74 -18.16
CA ILE A 241 6.97 -2.63 -18.54
C ILE A 241 6.70 -1.40 -17.66
N ASP A 242 7.65 -0.48 -17.61
CA ASP A 242 7.48 0.79 -16.92
C ASP A 242 6.34 1.60 -17.54
N ALA A 243 5.41 2.03 -16.70
CA ALA A 243 4.26 2.83 -17.10
C ALA A 243 4.41 4.27 -16.62
N SER A 244 3.79 5.22 -17.31
CA SER A 244 3.81 6.64 -16.91
C SER A 244 3.07 6.89 -15.61
N THR A 245 2.12 6.04 -15.28
CA THR A 245 1.38 6.04 -14.01
C THR A 245 0.97 4.62 -13.63
N ILE A 246 0.90 4.35 -12.34
CA ILE A 246 0.44 3.03 -11.83
C ILE A 246 -0.96 2.67 -12.34
N TYR A 247 -1.78 3.65 -12.67
CA TYR A 247 -3.14 3.45 -13.19
C TYR A 247 -3.21 2.93 -14.63
N GLU A 248 -2.11 2.93 -15.38
CA GLU A 248 -2.01 2.28 -16.70
C GLU A 248 -1.81 0.77 -16.57
N VAL A 249 -1.23 0.29 -15.47
CA VAL A 249 -0.83 -1.11 -15.30
C VAL A 249 -1.99 -2.09 -15.50
N PRO A 250 -3.23 -1.86 -15.01
CA PRO A 250 -4.34 -2.78 -15.31
C PRO A 250 -4.61 -2.97 -16.80
N LEU A 251 -4.49 -1.91 -17.62
CA LEU A 251 -4.69 -2.00 -19.07
C LEU A 251 -3.55 -2.80 -19.72
N LEU A 252 -2.30 -2.53 -19.33
CA LEU A 252 -1.14 -3.28 -19.81
C LEU A 252 -1.24 -4.78 -19.46
N MET A 253 -1.69 -5.11 -18.25
CA MET A 253 -1.91 -6.50 -17.84
C MET A 253 -3.06 -7.16 -18.61
N GLN A 254 -4.12 -6.41 -18.91
CA GLN A 254 -5.23 -6.89 -19.73
C GLN A 254 -4.77 -7.18 -21.18
N GLU A 255 -3.96 -6.30 -21.76
CA GLU A 255 -3.38 -6.50 -23.10
C GLU A 255 -2.50 -7.75 -23.16
N GLN A 256 -1.77 -8.06 -22.07
CA GLN A 256 -0.98 -9.27 -21.94
C GLN A 256 -1.83 -10.53 -21.65
N GLY A 257 -3.15 -10.40 -21.46
CA GLY A 257 -4.06 -11.51 -21.17
C GLY A 257 -3.90 -12.13 -19.79
N LEU A 258 -3.46 -11.34 -18.79
CA LEU A 258 -3.21 -11.85 -17.43
C LEU A 258 -4.49 -12.42 -16.78
N ASP A 259 -5.58 -11.69 -16.86
CA ASP A 259 -6.87 -12.10 -16.31
C ASP A 259 -7.45 -13.34 -17.04
N GLU A 260 -7.30 -13.42 -18.36
CA GLU A 260 -7.69 -14.57 -19.17
C GLU A 260 -6.91 -15.82 -18.75
N THR A 261 -5.59 -15.69 -18.59
CA THR A 261 -4.70 -16.78 -18.13
C THR A 261 -5.06 -17.24 -16.71
N ILE A 262 -5.39 -16.32 -15.80
CA ILE A 262 -5.85 -16.65 -14.44
C ILE A 262 -7.12 -17.49 -14.50
N LEU A 263 -8.14 -17.05 -15.25
CA LEU A 263 -9.41 -17.75 -15.37
C LEU A 263 -9.24 -19.15 -15.99
N GLN A 264 -8.45 -19.26 -17.07
CA GLN A 264 -8.14 -20.54 -17.71
C GLN A 264 -7.50 -21.54 -16.73
N LYS A 265 -6.48 -21.10 -15.98
CA LYS A 265 -5.79 -21.95 -15.01
C LYS A 265 -6.68 -22.38 -13.84
N MET A 266 -7.66 -21.58 -13.48
CA MET A 266 -8.63 -21.88 -12.43
C MET A 266 -9.90 -22.60 -12.94
N GLY A 267 -9.93 -22.96 -14.23
CA GLY A 267 -11.06 -23.67 -14.84
C GLY A 267 -12.35 -22.85 -14.91
N LEU A 268 -12.21 -21.53 -15.01
CA LEU A 268 -13.32 -20.60 -15.10
C LEU A 268 -13.55 -20.13 -16.55
N PRO A 269 -14.81 -19.79 -16.93
CA PRO A 269 -15.07 -19.22 -18.25
C PRO A 269 -14.33 -17.89 -18.46
N VAL A 270 -13.66 -17.75 -19.59
CA VAL A 270 -12.95 -16.51 -19.92
C VAL A 270 -13.90 -15.40 -20.36
N GLY A 271 -14.92 -15.73 -21.17
CA GLY A 271 -15.87 -14.75 -21.70
C GLY A 271 -15.23 -13.66 -22.55
N GLU A 272 -15.99 -12.59 -22.81
CA GLU A 272 -15.48 -11.42 -23.51
C GLU A 272 -14.62 -10.55 -22.61
N ARG A 273 -13.67 -9.84 -23.24
CA ARG A 273 -12.77 -8.91 -22.52
C ARG A 273 -13.55 -7.66 -22.08
N PRO A 274 -13.59 -7.34 -20.76
CA PRO A 274 -14.33 -6.17 -20.28
C PRO A 274 -13.69 -4.87 -20.77
N PRO A 275 -14.49 -3.85 -21.12
CA PRO A 275 -13.99 -2.63 -21.79
C PRO A 275 -13.21 -1.67 -20.87
N LEU A 276 -13.36 -1.74 -19.53
CA LEU A 276 -12.75 -0.82 -18.55
C LEU A 276 -13.03 0.67 -18.87
N GLY A 277 -14.22 1.02 -19.37
CA GLY A 277 -14.58 2.36 -19.83
C GLY A 277 -14.24 3.47 -18.82
N PRO A 278 -14.82 3.47 -17.61
CA PRO A 278 -14.55 4.53 -16.61
C PRO A 278 -13.07 4.67 -16.22
N TRP A 279 -12.31 3.57 -16.26
CA TRP A 279 -10.87 3.57 -15.99
C TRP A 279 -10.08 4.25 -17.12
N LYS A 280 -10.44 3.94 -18.35
CA LYS A 280 -9.86 4.60 -19.55
C LYS A 280 -10.20 6.08 -19.61
N ASP A 281 -11.43 6.45 -19.25
CA ASP A 281 -11.86 7.86 -19.19
C ASP A 281 -11.04 8.65 -18.17
N PHE A 282 -10.76 8.09 -17.01
CA PHE A 282 -9.86 8.70 -16.02
C PHE A 282 -8.45 8.93 -16.60
N LEU A 283 -7.87 7.92 -17.24
CA LEU A 283 -6.55 8.04 -17.86
C LEU A 283 -6.53 9.06 -19.00
N ASN A 284 -7.58 9.10 -19.82
CA ASN A 284 -7.71 10.08 -20.90
C ASN A 284 -7.81 11.51 -20.35
N ARG A 285 -8.59 11.75 -19.30
CA ARG A 285 -8.65 13.08 -18.63
C ARG A 285 -7.28 13.49 -18.12
N ARG A 286 -6.56 12.57 -17.44
CA ARG A 286 -5.21 12.81 -16.93
C ARG A 286 -4.23 13.17 -18.04
N ALA A 287 -4.26 12.44 -19.16
CA ALA A 287 -3.36 12.67 -20.30
C ALA A 287 -3.63 13.99 -21.01
N ASN A 288 -4.91 14.38 -21.14
CA ASN A 288 -5.34 15.57 -21.87
C ASN A 288 -5.32 16.86 -21.02
N ALA A 289 -5.08 16.78 -19.73
CA ALA A 289 -4.97 17.97 -18.88
C ALA A 289 -3.80 18.85 -19.35
N THR A 290 -4.06 20.14 -19.55
CA THR A 290 -3.06 21.11 -20.04
C THR A 290 -2.61 22.09 -18.98
N GLU A 291 -3.53 22.54 -18.12
CA GLU A 291 -3.24 23.49 -17.07
C GLU A 291 -2.68 22.80 -15.81
N THR A 292 -1.72 23.44 -15.18
CA THR A 292 -1.05 22.91 -13.98
C THR A 292 -1.40 23.76 -12.75
N VAL A 293 -1.73 23.10 -11.65
CA VAL A 293 -1.90 23.69 -10.31
C VAL A 293 -0.70 23.29 -9.46
N THR A 294 -0.03 24.26 -8.87
CA THR A 294 1.10 24.01 -7.96
C THR A 294 0.61 24.01 -6.52
N ILE A 295 0.84 22.90 -5.82
CA ILE A 295 0.48 22.72 -4.41
C ILE A 295 1.74 22.49 -3.58
N ALA A 296 1.97 23.33 -2.58
CA ALA A 296 3.04 23.10 -1.61
C ALA A 296 2.58 22.14 -0.52
N MET A 297 3.38 21.14 -0.21
CA MET A 297 3.20 20.23 0.91
C MET A 297 4.19 20.58 2.01
N VAL A 298 3.68 21.22 3.09
CA VAL A 298 4.50 21.65 4.23
C VAL A 298 4.51 20.54 5.28
N GLY A 299 5.63 19.85 5.42
CA GLY A 299 5.75 18.69 6.30
C GLY A 299 7.17 18.41 6.74
N LYS A 300 7.34 17.42 7.61
CA LYS A 300 8.66 17.00 8.12
C LYS A 300 9.23 15.73 7.49
N TYR A 301 8.43 15.02 6.70
CA TYR A 301 8.84 13.79 6.00
C TYR A 301 8.89 13.99 4.48
N VAL A 302 9.30 15.18 4.05
CA VAL A 302 9.23 15.59 2.64
C VAL A 302 10.30 14.96 1.74
N GLU A 303 11.34 14.35 2.32
CA GLU A 303 12.39 13.67 1.58
C GLU A 303 11.95 12.30 1.04
N LEU A 304 10.95 11.67 1.65
CA LEU A 304 10.38 10.41 1.19
C LEU A 304 8.92 10.61 0.78
N GLN A 305 8.65 10.54 -0.52
CA GLN A 305 7.29 10.75 -1.06
C GLN A 305 6.26 9.77 -0.50
N ASP A 306 6.66 8.53 -0.27
CA ASP A 306 5.76 7.49 0.24
C ASP A 306 5.30 7.76 1.69
N ALA A 307 5.95 8.66 2.43
CA ALA A 307 5.48 9.10 3.75
C ALA A 307 4.12 9.86 3.71
N TYR A 308 3.76 10.40 2.54
CA TYR A 308 2.50 11.12 2.31
C TYR A 308 1.72 10.56 1.11
N LYS A 309 1.85 9.26 0.86
CA LYS A 309 1.34 8.60 -0.36
C LYS A 309 -0.14 8.87 -0.62
N SER A 310 -1.00 8.69 0.38
CA SER A 310 -2.44 8.91 0.22
C SER A 310 -2.79 10.36 -0.09
N ILE A 311 -2.06 11.32 0.47
CA ILE A 311 -2.27 12.74 0.18
C ILE A 311 -1.88 13.04 -1.27
N LEU A 312 -0.72 12.54 -1.72
CA LEU A 312 -0.25 12.71 -3.10
C LEU A 312 -1.21 12.10 -4.11
N GLU A 313 -1.68 10.87 -3.85
CA GLU A 313 -2.66 10.21 -4.72
C GLU A 313 -4.00 10.96 -4.75
N SER A 314 -4.47 11.46 -3.60
CA SER A 314 -5.70 12.24 -3.52
C SER A 314 -5.59 13.55 -4.31
N LEU A 315 -4.49 14.28 -4.19
CA LEU A 315 -4.24 15.50 -4.97
C LEU A 315 -4.16 15.19 -6.48
N SER A 316 -3.49 14.11 -6.86
CA SER A 316 -3.38 13.67 -8.25
C SER A 316 -4.74 13.30 -8.85
N GLN A 317 -5.57 12.56 -8.11
CA GLN A 317 -6.92 12.20 -8.54
C GLN A 317 -7.84 13.43 -8.61
N ALA A 318 -7.79 14.31 -7.63
CA ALA A 318 -8.56 15.56 -7.61
C ALA A 318 -8.18 16.46 -8.80
N ALA A 319 -6.90 16.60 -9.10
CA ALA A 319 -6.43 17.34 -10.26
C ALA A 319 -6.97 16.74 -11.57
N THR A 320 -6.87 15.42 -11.73
CA THR A 320 -7.40 14.70 -12.89
C THR A 320 -8.91 14.91 -13.04
N TYR A 321 -9.66 14.83 -11.94
CA TYR A 321 -11.11 15.04 -11.92
C TYR A 321 -11.51 16.47 -12.34
N ASN A 322 -10.65 17.44 -12.07
CA ASN A 322 -10.82 18.84 -12.48
C ASN A 322 -10.10 19.20 -13.78
N ASP A 323 -9.69 18.22 -14.60
CA ASP A 323 -8.97 18.38 -15.86
C ASP A 323 -7.70 19.23 -15.73
N ARG A 324 -6.96 19.02 -14.63
CA ARG A 324 -5.71 19.70 -14.28
C ARG A 324 -4.58 18.72 -14.08
N LYS A 325 -3.36 19.20 -14.25
CA LYS A 325 -2.14 18.58 -13.72
C LYS A 325 -1.84 19.17 -12.35
N VAL A 326 -1.32 18.38 -11.44
CA VAL A 326 -0.79 18.88 -10.17
C VAL A 326 0.72 18.78 -10.16
N LYS A 327 1.38 19.90 -9.82
CA LYS A 327 2.79 19.96 -9.46
C LYS A 327 2.87 20.04 -7.94
N ILE A 328 3.56 19.08 -7.32
CA ILE A 328 3.78 19.08 -5.87
C ILE A 328 5.14 19.69 -5.59
N GLU A 329 5.18 20.66 -4.70
CA GLU A 329 6.40 21.23 -4.15
C GLU A 329 6.52 20.86 -2.68
N TYR A 330 7.61 20.20 -2.32
CA TYR A 330 7.86 19.74 -0.96
C TYR A 330 8.60 20.79 -0.17
N VAL A 331 7.99 21.26 0.92
CA VAL A 331 8.54 22.28 1.79
C VAL A 331 8.79 21.69 3.18
N SER A 332 10.05 21.65 3.60
CA SER A 332 10.41 21.19 4.94
C SER A 332 9.93 22.18 6.00
N SER A 333 9.01 21.72 6.85
CA SER A 333 8.54 22.52 7.98
C SER A 333 9.62 22.77 9.05
N GLU A 334 10.74 22.06 9.01
CA GLU A 334 11.88 22.30 9.92
C GLU A 334 12.72 23.49 9.51
N HIS A 335 12.72 23.83 8.21
CA HIS A 335 13.52 24.89 7.64
C HIS A 335 12.70 26.11 7.21
N LEU A 336 11.39 26.05 7.35
CA LEU A 336 10.49 27.17 6.99
C LEU A 336 10.46 28.21 8.11
N THR A 337 10.84 29.44 7.76
CA THR A 337 10.94 30.59 8.67
C THR A 337 10.17 31.79 8.12
N PRO A 338 9.90 32.84 8.94
CA PRO A 338 9.31 34.08 8.45
C PRO A 338 10.13 34.76 7.35
N ASP A 339 11.45 34.55 7.32
CA ASP A 339 12.35 35.21 6.36
C ASP A 339 12.33 34.56 4.99
N ASN A 340 12.00 33.26 4.89
CA ASN A 340 12.02 32.51 3.63
C ASN A 340 10.63 32.03 3.16
N VAL A 341 9.59 32.25 3.92
CA VAL A 341 8.24 31.72 3.60
C VAL A 341 7.67 32.30 2.32
N ASP A 342 7.93 33.57 2.01
CA ASP A 342 7.48 34.21 0.78
C ASP A 342 8.11 33.56 -0.46
N GLU A 343 9.42 33.29 -0.43
CA GLU A 343 10.12 32.56 -1.48
C GLU A 343 9.55 31.16 -1.68
N GLN A 344 9.25 30.44 -0.58
CA GLN A 344 8.79 29.05 -0.61
C GLN A 344 7.30 28.91 -0.97
N LEU A 345 6.45 29.84 -0.56
CA LEU A 345 4.99 29.71 -0.68
C LEU A 345 4.30 30.79 -1.51
N GLY A 346 4.98 31.89 -1.84
CA GLY A 346 4.37 33.06 -2.51
C GLY A 346 3.91 32.78 -3.96
N HIS A 347 4.42 31.76 -4.59
CA HIS A 347 4.13 31.42 -5.98
C HIS A 347 3.18 30.23 -6.18
N VAL A 348 2.75 29.56 -5.10
CA VAL A 348 1.92 28.35 -5.19
C VAL A 348 0.43 28.68 -5.24
N ASN A 349 -0.37 27.79 -5.80
CA ASN A 349 -1.82 27.94 -5.90
C ASN A 349 -2.57 27.46 -4.66
N GLY A 350 -1.92 26.67 -3.81
CA GLY A 350 -2.48 26.17 -2.56
C GLY A 350 -1.44 25.48 -1.70
N VAL A 351 -1.76 25.29 -0.43
CA VAL A 351 -0.87 24.68 0.55
C VAL A 351 -1.59 23.57 1.31
N VAL A 352 -0.91 22.43 1.47
CA VAL A 352 -1.31 21.38 2.40
C VAL A 352 -0.33 21.35 3.56
N ILE A 353 -0.83 21.61 4.78
CA ILE A 353 -0.06 21.44 6.01
C ILE A 353 -0.24 19.99 6.46
N CYS A 354 0.83 19.20 6.32
CA CYS A 354 0.82 17.75 6.44
C CYS A 354 0.62 17.26 7.88
N PRO A 355 0.13 16.01 8.07
CA PRO A 355 0.04 15.35 9.37
C PRO A 355 1.42 15.09 9.98
N GLY A 356 1.45 14.55 11.20
CA GLY A 356 2.65 14.16 11.91
C GLY A 356 2.44 14.15 13.43
N PHE A 357 3.50 13.84 14.18
CA PHE A 357 3.49 13.77 15.64
C PHE A 357 4.70 14.51 16.23
N GLY A 358 4.58 14.92 17.48
CA GLY A 358 5.64 15.55 18.26
C GLY A 358 6.01 16.96 17.78
N SER A 359 6.94 17.60 18.47
CA SER A 359 7.27 19.03 18.35
C SER A 359 8.17 19.39 17.15
N ARG A 360 8.80 18.42 16.50
CA ARG A 360 9.72 18.66 15.39
C ARG A 360 8.98 19.30 14.19
N GLY A 361 9.48 20.45 13.70
CA GLY A 361 8.94 21.14 12.53
C GLY A 361 7.58 21.85 12.73
N ILE A 362 7.12 22.02 13.97
CA ILE A 362 5.82 22.67 14.26
C ILE A 362 5.87 24.16 13.97
N GLU A 363 6.94 24.85 14.35
CA GLU A 363 7.04 26.31 14.16
C GLU A 363 6.92 26.69 12.68
N GLY A 364 7.54 25.92 11.78
CA GLY A 364 7.38 26.14 10.34
C GLY A 364 5.94 25.92 9.85
N LYS A 365 5.17 25.02 10.49
CA LYS A 365 3.74 24.87 10.19
C LYS A 365 2.92 26.08 10.65
N PHE A 366 3.26 26.69 11.79
CA PHE A 366 2.65 27.95 12.20
C PHE A 366 3.00 29.09 11.25
N VAL A 367 4.25 29.18 10.81
CA VAL A 367 4.69 30.15 9.80
C VAL A 367 3.90 29.99 8.51
N ALA A 368 3.78 28.75 7.99
CA ALA A 368 2.99 28.47 6.80
C ALA A 368 1.52 28.87 6.97
N ALA A 369 0.89 28.48 8.08
CA ALA A 369 -0.52 28.78 8.36
C ALA A 369 -0.77 30.31 8.43
N LYS A 370 0.11 31.05 9.11
CA LYS A 370 0.02 32.50 9.18
C LYS A 370 0.18 33.15 7.81
N TYR A 371 1.23 32.79 7.08
CA TYR A 371 1.51 33.35 5.77
C TYR A 371 0.35 33.13 4.80
N THR A 372 -0.12 31.91 4.70
CA THR A 372 -1.22 31.57 3.77
C THR A 372 -2.53 32.27 4.13
N ARG A 373 -2.85 32.41 5.41
CA ARG A 373 -4.02 33.17 5.89
C ARG A 373 -3.92 34.64 5.53
N GLU A 374 -2.75 35.27 5.74
CA GLU A 374 -2.53 36.70 5.47
C GLU A 374 -2.51 37.03 3.97
N HIS A 375 -2.11 36.06 3.13
CA HIS A 375 -2.02 36.23 1.67
C HIS A 375 -3.20 35.59 0.89
N ASN A 376 -4.25 35.10 1.59
CA ASN A 376 -5.42 34.43 0.98
C ASN A 376 -5.06 33.25 0.07
N ILE A 377 -4.03 32.48 0.41
CA ILE A 377 -3.66 31.26 -0.29
C ILE A 377 -4.54 30.11 0.23
N PRO A 378 -5.28 29.38 -0.62
CA PRO A 378 -6.06 28.22 -0.20
C PRO A 378 -5.20 27.20 0.57
N THR A 379 -5.63 26.87 1.79
CA THR A 379 -4.83 26.04 2.69
C THR A 379 -5.67 24.94 3.33
N PHE A 380 -5.13 23.72 3.35
CA PHE A 380 -5.76 22.58 3.98
C PHE A 380 -4.81 21.95 5.01
N GLY A 381 -5.22 21.92 6.26
CA GLY A 381 -4.49 21.26 7.35
C GLY A 381 -5.03 19.87 7.63
N ILE A 382 -4.15 18.87 7.67
CA ILE A 382 -4.52 17.48 7.94
C ILE A 382 -3.98 17.07 9.32
N CYS A 383 -4.85 16.58 10.22
CA CYS A 383 -4.51 16.13 11.57
C CYS A 383 -3.70 17.21 12.32
N LEU A 384 -2.41 16.97 12.60
CA LEU A 384 -1.52 17.96 13.20
C LEU A 384 -1.49 19.29 12.43
N GLY A 385 -1.61 19.25 11.10
CA GLY A 385 -1.68 20.47 10.28
C GLY A 385 -2.90 21.30 10.61
N MET A 386 -4.08 20.70 10.78
CA MET A 386 -5.30 21.37 11.21
C MET A 386 -5.14 21.95 12.64
N GLN A 387 -4.54 21.19 13.55
CA GLN A 387 -4.25 21.67 14.91
C GLN A 387 -3.33 22.90 14.89
N CYS A 388 -2.29 22.88 14.06
CA CYS A 388 -1.39 24.03 13.90
C CYS A 388 -2.12 25.27 13.36
N MET A 389 -3.06 25.10 12.41
CA MET A 389 -3.87 26.21 11.93
C MET A 389 -4.76 26.80 13.04
N ALA A 390 -5.39 25.95 13.87
CA ALA A 390 -6.20 26.41 14.99
C ALA A 390 -5.36 27.16 16.03
N ILE A 391 -4.17 26.66 16.37
CA ILE A 391 -3.25 27.30 17.30
C ILE A 391 -2.74 28.64 16.74
N GLU A 392 -2.37 28.68 15.47
CA GLU A 392 -1.93 29.92 14.80
C GLU A 392 -3.02 30.98 14.87
N PHE A 393 -4.24 30.60 14.52
CA PHE A 393 -5.39 31.53 14.59
C PHE A 393 -5.63 32.06 16.00
N ALA A 394 -5.56 31.20 17.01
CA ALA A 394 -5.70 31.61 18.40
C ALA A 394 -4.59 32.59 18.83
N ARG A 395 -3.35 32.36 18.42
CA ARG A 395 -2.22 33.24 18.74
C ARG A 395 -2.31 34.59 18.05
N ASN A 396 -2.55 34.62 16.76
CA ASN A 396 -2.34 35.81 15.93
C ASN A 396 -3.64 36.58 15.62
N VAL A 397 -4.80 35.94 15.73
CA VAL A 397 -6.10 36.60 15.48
C VAL A 397 -6.86 36.88 16.79
N LEU A 398 -6.89 35.89 17.71
CA LEU A 398 -7.59 36.04 19.00
C LEU A 398 -6.70 36.66 20.09
N GLY A 399 -5.40 36.78 19.89
CA GLY A 399 -4.48 37.41 20.82
C GLY A 399 -4.03 36.53 22.00
N TYR A 400 -4.27 35.21 21.95
CA TYR A 400 -3.80 34.28 22.97
C TYR A 400 -2.35 33.84 22.67
N ALA A 401 -1.39 34.69 22.99
CA ALA A 401 0.01 34.51 22.56
C ALA A 401 0.65 33.17 22.96
N ASP A 402 0.20 32.56 24.04
CA ASP A 402 0.63 31.25 24.54
C ASP A 402 -0.27 30.09 24.13
N ALA A 403 -1.26 30.30 23.25
CA ALA A 403 -2.15 29.23 22.79
C ALA A 403 -1.35 28.05 22.22
N ASN A 404 -1.70 26.84 22.66
CA ASN A 404 -1.00 25.63 22.24
C ASN A 404 -1.90 24.39 22.37
N SER A 405 -1.36 23.23 21.95
CA SER A 405 -1.84 21.92 22.32
C SER A 405 -1.19 21.45 23.62
N ILE A 406 -1.94 20.79 24.48
CA ILE A 406 -1.41 20.19 25.71
C ILE A 406 -0.36 19.11 25.44
N GLU A 407 -0.42 18.47 24.27
CA GLU A 407 0.59 17.51 23.80
C GLU A 407 1.96 18.17 23.56
N MET A 408 1.95 19.43 23.12
CA MET A 408 3.16 20.17 22.78
C MET A 408 3.70 21.03 23.95
N ASP A 409 2.80 21.55 24.77
CA ASP A 409 3.11 22.36 25.94
C ASP A 409 2.06 22.14 27.04
N GLU A 410 2.39 21.27 28.00
CA GLU A 410 1.54 20.98 29.15
C GLU A 410 1.28 22.20 30.07
N LYS A 411 2.07 23.26 29.91
CA LYS A 411 1.99 24.46 30.76
C LYS A 411 1.22 25.61 30.12
N THR A 412 0.73 25.43 28.89
CA THR A 412 -0.03 26.49 28.23
C THR A 412 -1.28 26.89 29.05
N LYS A 413 -1.52 28.19 29.13
CA LYS A 413 -2.74 28.71 29.79
C LYS A 413 -3.94 28.74 28.84
N HIS A 414 -3.70 28.81 27.55
CA HIS A 414 -4.73 28.79 26.51
C HIS A 414 -4.61 27.49 25.70
N ASN A 415 -5.09 26.42 26.33
CA ASN A 415 -5.13 25.09 25.69
C ASN A 415 -6.28 25.04 24.68
N VAL A 416 -5.97 25.16 23.39
CA VAL A 416 -6.95 25.12 22.30
C VAL A 416 -7.10 23.72 21.70
N ILE A 417 -6.14 22.83 21.95
CA ILE A 417 -6.17 21.40 21.57
C ILE A 417 -5.81 20.60 22.81
N ASP A 418 -6.67 19.65 23.19
CA ASP A 418 -6.48 18.83 24.39
C ASP A 418 -6.45 17.35 24.05
N ILE A 419 -5.86 16.56 24.97
CA ILE A 419 -5.87 15.11 24.93
C ILE A 419 -7.24 14.62 25.41
N MET A 420 -7.85 13.73 24.69
CA MET A 420 -9.13 13.12 25.07
C MET A 420 -9.00 12.38 26.40
N GLU A 421 -10.02 12.43 27.24
CA GLU A 421 -10.01 11.78 28.57
C GLU A 421 -9.64 10.30 28.51
N GLU A 422 -10.12 9.61 27.48
CA GLU A 422 -9.84 8.18 27.23
C GLU A 422 -8.37 7.90 26.93
N GLN A 423 -7.60 8.91 26.52
CA GLN A 423 -6.19 8.79 26.14
C GLN A 423 -5.22 9.19 27.27
N LYS A 424 -5.71 9.79 28.36
CA LYS A 424 -4.85 10.24 29.46
C LYS A 424 -4.20 9.11 30.27
N ALA A 425 -4.76 7.90 30.21
CA ALA A 425 -4.29 6.73 30.98
C ALA A 425 -3.55 5.67 30.15
N ILE A 426 -3.20 5.99 28.90
CA ILE A 426 -2.59 5.01 27.98
C ILE A 426 -1.10 4.84 28.27
N THR A 427 -0.66 3.58 28.41
CA THR A 427 0.75 3.21 28.64
C THR A 427 1.43 2.59 27.40
N ASN A 428 0.67 2.04 26.46
CA ASN A 428 1.18 1.46 25.23
C ASN A 428 1.17 2.49 24.10
N MET A 429 2.25 2.60 23.33
CA MET A 429 2.36 3.58 22.24
C MET A 429 1.73 3.12 20.91
N GLY A 430 1.48 1.84 20.71
CA GLY A 430 0.88 1.29 19.49
C GLY A 430 -0.60 0.97 19.63
N GLY A 431 -1.41 1.24 18.59
CA GLY A 431 -2.82 0.88 18.54
C GLY A 431 -3.73 1.66 19.50
N THR A 432 -3.30 2.82 19.97
CA THR A 432 -3.98 3.59 21.05
C THR A 432 -4.66 4.86 20.54
N MET A 433 -4.44 5.26 19.29
CA MET A 433 -5.09 6.41 18.70
C MET A 433 -6.51 6.07 18.26
N ARG A 434 -7.40 7.07 18.30
CA ARG A 434 -8.74 6.97 17.74
C ARG A 434 -8.67 7.12 16.23
N LEU A 435 -8.55 5.98 15.54
CA LEU A 435 -8.40 5.87 14.09
C LEU A 435 -9.62 5.20 13.46
N GLY A 436 -9.76 5.35 12.14
CA GLY A 436 -10.83 4.76 11.35
C GLY A 436 -12.01 5.68 11.10
N ALA A 437 -13.06 5.14 10.51
CA ALA A 437 -14.28 5.89 10.22
C ALA A 437 -15.10 6.11 11.48
N THR A 438 -15.42 7.36 11.79
CA THR A 438 -16.29 7.76 12.89
C THR A 438 -17.38 8.69 12.38
N ASN A 439 -18.60 8.56 12.94
CA ASN A 439 -19.67 9.51 12.67
C ASN A 439 -19.34 10.85 13.32
N VAL A 440 -19.48 11.92 12.58
CA VAL A 440 -19.41 13.29 13.06
C VAL A 440 -20.84 13.82 13.07
N TYR A 441 -21.31 14.26 14.25
CA TYR A 441 -22.65 14.82 14.44
C TYR A 441 -22.58 16.32 14.55
#